data_9199c701ab191880031458b6a393cb54
#
_entry.id   9199c701ab191880031458b6a393cb54
#
_cell.length_a   1.000
_cell.length_b   1.000
_cell.length_c   1.000
_cell.angle_alpha   90.00
_cell.angle_beta   90.00
_cell.angle_gamma   90.00
#
_symmetry.space_group_name_H-M   'P 1'
#
loop_
_entity.id
_entity.type
_entity.pdbx_description
1 polymer ?
#
loop_
_entity_poly.entity_id
_entity_poly.type
_entity_poly.pdbx_seq_one_letter_code
_entity_poly.pdbx_strand_id
1 'polypeptide(L)'
;LSDIPSVNIQAYSLETVIAEKFHTMIDRDVLNSRMKDFFDCYQLLTKRNLNDDALYDAIEATFDNRGLAYNPDLQLFTDSFATDGARISCWKAFLRKIQWKEALDFDTVMKVIRDRLQPMAERYWIKLSK
;
A
#
# COMPACT_ATOMS: atom_id res chain seq x y z
N LEU A 1 14.78 13.85 -22.88
CA LEU A 1 14.78 13.36 -21.59
C LEU A 1 13.70 13.89 -20.70
N SER A 2 13.57 15.21 -20.60
CA SER A 2 12.51 15.81 -19.83
C SER A 2 11.14 15.53 -20.44
N ASP A 3 11.06 15.37 -21.73
CA ASP A 3 9.80 15.13 -22.41
C ASP A 3 9.23 13.76 -22.06
N ILE A 4 10.10 12.77 -22.00
CA ILE A 4 9.68 11.41 -21.70
C ILE A 4 9.07 11.31 -20.32
N PRO A 5 9.69 11.87 -19.26
CA PRO A 5 9.06 11.87 -17.94
C PRO A 5 7.70 12.54 -17.92
N SER A 6 7.49 13.60 -18.67
CA SER A 6 6.21 14.27 -18.72
C SER A 6 5.10 13.34 -19.21
N VAL A 7 5.38 12.60 -20.27
CA VAL A 7 4.41 11.66 -20.82
C VAL A 7 4.11 10.57 -19.80
N ASN A 8 5.15 10.03 -19.19
CA ASN A 8 4.98 8.96 -18.20
C ASN A 8 4.19 9.42 -16.98
N ILE A 9 4.44 10.63 -16.52
CA ILE A 9 3.72 11.20 -15.38
C ILE A 9 2.23 11.24 -15.64
N GLN A 10 1.85 11.58 -16.86
CA GLN A 10 0.44 11.66 -17.24
C GLN A 10 -0.24 10.29 -17.21
N ALA A 11 0.53 9.21 -17.36
CA ALA A 11 -0.01 7.87 -17.39
C ALA A 11 -0.33 7.33 -15.99
N TYR A 12 0.22 7.93 -14.94
CA TYR A 12 0.06 7.43 -13.58
C TYR A 12 -0.38 8.52 -12.63
N SER A 13 -1.54 8.33 -12.01
CA SER A 13 -2.01 9.18 -10.93
C SER A 13 -1.42 8.70 -9.60
N LEU A 14 -1.54 9.52 -8.55
CA LEU A 14 -1.15 9.09 -7.21
C LEU A 14 -1.99 7.90 -6.77
N GLU A 15 -3.26 7.87 -7.15
CA GLU A 15 -4.14 6.76 -6.83
C GLU A 15 -3.65 5.47 -7.46
N THR A 16 -3.16 5.52 -8.70
CA THR A 16 -2.61 4.35 -9.36
C THR A 16 -1.33 3.87 -8.67
N VAL A 17 -0.46 4.78 -8.25
CA VAL A 17 0.75 4.42 -7.52
C VAL A 17 0.39 3.68 -6.23
N ILE A 18 -0.58 4.19 -5.48
CA ILE A 18 -1.04 3.52 -4.26
C ILE A 18 -1.60 2.14 -4.58
N ALA A 19 -2.41 2.05 -5.62
CA ALA A 19 -3.04 0.77 -6.01
C ALA A 19 -2.00 -0.29 -6.35
N GLU A 20 -0.94 0.08 -7.07
CA GLU A 20 0.13 -0.85 -7.43
C GLU A 20 0.89 -1.33 -6.18
N LYS A 21 1.21 -0.42 -5.29
CA LYS A 21 1.91 -0.78 -4.06
C LYS A 21 1.03 -1.65 -3.17
N PHE A 22 -0.25 -1.33 -3.09
CA PHE A 22 -1.20 -2.08 -2.30
C PHE A 22 -1.36 -3.50 -2.83
N HIS A 23 -1.44 -3.66 -4.15
CA HIS A 23 -1.48 -4.99 -4.76
C HIS A 23 -0.26 -5.82 -4.33
N THR A 24 0.91 -5.23 -4.40
CA THR A 24 2.15 -5.91 -4.00
C THR A 24 2.12 -6.32 -2.53
N MET A 25 1.61 -5.44 -1.66
CA MET A 25 1.49 -5.77 -0.25
C MET A 25 0.62 -6.99 -0.02
N ILE A 26 -0.51 -7.08 -0.69
CA ILE A 26 -1.43 -8.21 -0.55
C ILE A 26 -0.81 -9.47 -1.16
N ASP A 27 -0.25 -9.34 -2.34
CA ASP A 27 0.33 -10.47 -3.06
C ASP A 27 1.47 -11.12 -2.29
N ARG A 28 2.34 -10.31 -1.70
CA ARG A 28 3.49 -10.80 -0.95
C ARG A 28 3.17 -11.12 0.51
N ASP A 29 2.22 -10.41 1.08
CA ASP A 29 1.77 -10.60 2.46
C ASP A 29 2.95 -10.68 3.43
N VAL A 30 3.08 -11.77 4.20
CA VAL A 30 4.15 -11.91 5.20
C VAL A 30 5.54 -11.97 4.58
N LEU A 31 5.65 -12.26 3.30
CA LEU A 31 6.94 -12.30 2.60
C LEU A 31 7.43 -10.93 2.18
N ASN A 32 6.63 -9.90 2.34
CA ASN A 32 6.99 -8.56 1.89
C ASN A 32 7.94 -7.89 2.89
N SER A 33 9.16 -7.64 2.44
CA SER A 33 10.17 -6.91 3.20
C SER A 33 10.46 -5.53 2.61
N ARG A 34 9.64 -5.08 1.67
CA ARG A 34 9.85 -3.80 0.97
C ARG A 34 9.23 -2.67 1.78
N MET A 35 9.96 -2.25 2.81
CA MET A 35 9.47 -1.20 3.72
C MET A 35 9.14 0.10 3.00
N LYS A 36 9.83 0.37 1.89
CA LYS A 36 9.57 1.59 1.11
C LYS A 36 8.13 1.65 0.61
N ASP A 37 7.54 0.52 0.23
CA ASP A 37 6.15 0.52 -0.24
C ASP A 37 5.18 0.97 0.86
N PHE A 38 5.40 0.49 2.08
CA PHE A 38 4.58 0.91 3.22
C PHE A 38 4.77 2.39 3.52
N PHE A 39 6.03 2.84 3.50
CA PHE A 39 6.35 4.23 3.76
C PHE A 39 5.72 5.14 2.71
N ASP A 40 5.87 4.81 1.44
CA ASP A 40 5.33 5.61 0.34
C ASP A 40 3.80 5.67 0.40
N CYS A 41 3.14 4.54 0.66
CA CYS A 41 1.68 4.54 0.82
C CYS A 41 1.25 5.42 1.98
N TYR A 42 1.92 5.32 3.11
CA TYR A 42 1.62 6.15 4.28
C TYR A 42 1.75 7.63 3.93
N GLN A 43 2.85 8.01 3.28
CA GLN A 43 3.08 9.40 2.90
C GLN A 43 2.00 9.91 1.94
N LEU A 44 1.66 9.13 0.94
CA LEU A 44 0.64 9.52 -0.03
C LEU A 44 -0.73 9.62 0.61
N LEU A 45 -1.08 8.66 1.48
CA LEU A 45 -2.39 8.65 2.13
C LEU A 45 -2.55 9.80 3.14
N THR A 46 -1.47 10.24 3.76
CA THR A 46 -1.55 11.26 4.81
C THR A 46 -1.20 12.66 4.35
N LYS A 47 -0.40 12.80 3.29
CA LYS A 47 0.13 14.10 2.87
C LYS A 47 -0.52 14.65 1.61
N ARG A 48 -1.30 13.82 0.90
CA ARG A 48 -1.89 14.23 -0.37
C ARG A 48 -3.40 14.22 -0.28
N ASN A 49 -4.00 15.08 -1.09
CA ASN A 49 -5.45 15.16 -1.19
C ASN A 49 -5.91 14.19 -2.28
N LEU A 50 -6.38 13.03 -1.85
CA LEU A 50 -6.77 11.95 -2.77
C LEU A 50 -8.29 11.89 -2.90
N ASN A 51 -8.74 11.51 -4.09
CA ASN A 51 -10.14 11.26 -4.35
C ASN A 51 -10.41 9.77 -4.07
N ASP A 52 -11.30 9.48 -3.13
CA ASP A 52 -11.58 8.10 -2.73
C ASP A 52 -12.20 7.26 -3.86
N ASP A 53 -13.06 7.86 -4.67
CA ASP A 53 -13.64 7.14 -5.82
C ASP A 53 -12.56 6.79 -6.84
N ALA A 54 -11.68 7.74 -7.14
CA ALA A 54 -10.57 7.50 -8.05
C ALA A 54 -9.61 6.47 -7.48
N LEU A 55 -9.40 6.48 -6.16
CA LEU A 55 -8.54 5.49 -5.52
C LEU A 55 -9.13 4.09 -5.63
N TYR A 56 -10.42 3.94 -5.35
CA TYR A 56 -11.05 2.62 -5.51
C TYR A 56 -11.01 2.17 -6.97
N ASP A 57 -11.28 3.06 -7.92
CA ASP A 57 -11.24 2.72 -9.35
C ASP A 57 -9.85 2.23 -9.75
N ALA A 58 -8.81 2.89 -9.24
CA ALA A 58 -7.43 2.48 -9.52
C ALA A 58 -7.12 1.12 -8.91
N ILE A 59 -7.58 0.86 -7.68
CA ILE A 59 -7.42 -0.43 -7.02
C ILE A 59 -8.12 -1.51 -7.82
N GLU A 60 -9.38 -1.28 -8.21
CA GLU A 60 -10.14 -2.25 -8.99
C GLU A 60 -9.44 -2.57 -10.30
N ALA A 61 -9.00 -1.54 -11.03
CA ALA A 61 -8.32 -1.73 -12.31
C ALA A 61 -7.01 -2.49 -12.15
N THR A 62 -6.23 -2.16 -11.13
CA THR A 62 -4.94 -2.82 -10.87
C THR A 62 -5.15 -4.28 -10.49
N PHE A 63 -6.11 -4.55 -9.61
CA PHE A 63 -6.39 -5.92 -9.16
C PHE A 63 -6.93 -6.77 -10.31
N ASP A 64 -7.81 -6.21 -11.13
CA ASP A 64 -8.31 -6.92 -12.31
C ASP A 64 -7.19 -7.23 -13.29
N ASN A 65 -6.34 -6.23 -13.54
CA ASN A 65 -5.27 -6.35 -14.54
C ASN A 65 -4.18 -7.32 -14.11
N ARG A 66 -3.79 -7.29 -12.84
CA ARG A 66 -2.71 -8.12 -12.33
C ARG A 66 -3.17 -9.48 -11.80
N GLY A 67 -4.48 -9.64 -11.60
CA GLY A 67 -5.05 -10.86 -11.06
C GLY A 67 -4.74 -11.01 -9.59
N LEU A 68 -5.77 -10.93 -8.74
CA LEU A 68 -5.59 -11.08 -7.31
C LEU A 68 -6.71 -11.96 -6.76
N ALA A 69 -6.34 -13.17 -6.34
CA ALA A 69 -7.29 -14.07 -5.71
C ALA A 69 -7.52 -13.69 -4.26
N TYR A 70 -8.73 -13.85 -3.78
CA TYR A 70 -9.03 -13.67 -2.37
C TYR A 70 -8.24 -14.70 -1.54
N ASN A 71 -7.57 -14.24 -0.50
CA ASN A 71 -6.83 -15.09 0.41
C ASN A 71 -7.42 -14.94 1.81
N PRO A 72 -8.17 -15.97 2.30
CA PRO A 72 -8.75 -15.88 3.64
C PRO A 72 -7.71 -15.88 4.75
N ASP A 73 -6.48 -16.29 4.44
CA ASP A 73 -5.39 -16.36 5.42
C ASP A 73 -4.47 -15.14 5.36
N LEU A 74 -4.88 -14.08 4.68
CA LEU A 74 -4.08 -12.87 4.54
C LEU A 74 -3.75 -12.27 5.91
N GLN A 75 -2.48 -12.01 6.16
CA GLN A 75 -1.99 -11.49 7.43
C GLN A 75 -1.79 -9.98 7.44
N LEU A 76 -1.75 -9.37 6.27
CA LEU A 76 -1.43 -7.94 6.10
C LEU A 76 -2.25 -7.03 7.03
N PHE A 77 -3.53 -7.34 7.23
CA PHE A 77 -4.43 -6.48 8.00
C PHE A 77 -4.55 -6.90 9.47
N THR A 78 -3.70 -7.80 9.94
CA THR A 78 -3.77 -8.26 11.33
C THR A 78 -2.86 -7.45 12.23
N ASP A 79 -3.17 -7.44 13.53
CA ASP A 79 -2.30 -6.83 14.51
C ASP A 79 -0.95 -7.55 14.57
N SER A 80 -0.95 -8.87 14.39
CA SER A 80 0.28 -9.66 14.38
C SER A 80 1.24 -9.18 13.30
N PHE A 81 0.72 -8.82 12.13
CA PHE A 81 1.57 -8.27 11.06
C PHE A 81 2.22 -6.96 11.49
N ALA A 82 1.44 -6.07 12.09
CA ALA A 82 1.90 -4.73 12.47
C ALA A 82 2.88 -4.75 13.65
N THR A 83 2.84 -5.81 14.47
CA THR A 83 3.65 -5.89 15.69
C THR A 83 4.72 -6.97 15.63
N ASP A 84 4.90 -7.62 14.49
CA ASP A 84 5.93 -8.62 14.32
C ASP A 84 7.33 -8.02 14.54
N GLY A 85 8.10 -8.64 15.45
CA GLY A 85 9.40 -8.08 15.86
C GLY A 85 10.40 -7.98 14.73
N ALA A 86 10.47 -8.98 13.86
CA ALA A 86 11.39 -8.95 12.73
C ALA A 86 11.02 -7.83 11.75
N ARG A 87 9.72 -7.66 11.51
CA ARG A 87 9.24 -6.61 10.61
C ARG A 87 9.50 -5.22 11.19
N ILE A 88 9.28 -5.06 12.48
CA ILE A 88 9.58 -3.79 13.15
C ILE A 88 11.07 -3.48 13.06
N SER A 89 11.94 -4.48 13.21
CA SER A 89 13.38 -4.27 13.06
C SER A 89 13.74 -3.81 11.65
N CYS A 90 13.13 -4.42 10.63
CA CYS A 90 13.32 -4.00 9.24
C CYS A 90 12.86 -2.56 9.03
N TRP A 91 11.73 -2.19 9.64
CA TRP A 91 11.21 -0.84 9.54
C TRP A 91 12.17 0.18 10.15
N LYS A 92 12.68 -0.11 11.33
CA LYS A 92 13.64 0.79 11.99
C LYS A 92 14.91 0.93 11.16
N ALA A 93 15.41 -0.16 10.59
CA ALA A 93 16.57 -0.11 9.72
C ALA A 93 16.32 0.73 8.47
N PHE A 94 15.13 0.60 7.90
CA PHE A 94 14.72 1.41 6.74
C PHE A 94 14.71 2.90 7.09
N LEU A 95 14.12 3.27 8.23
CA LEU A 95 14.05 4.67 8.63
C LEU A 95 15.46 5.26 8.86
N ARG A 96 16.37 4.46 9.44
CA ARG A 96 17.77 4.90 9.60
C ARG A 96 18.43 5.11 8.24
N LYS A 97 18.19 4.20 7.31
CA LYS A 97 18.80 4.26 5.97
C LYS A 97 18.39 5.53 5.23
N ILE A 98 17.12 5.92 5.32
CA ILE A 98 16.63 7.14 4.67
C ILE A 98 16.82 8.38 5.53
N GLN A 99 17.42 8.22 6.72
CA GLN A 99 17.67 9.33 7.65
C GLN A 99 16.40 10.07 8.05
N TRP A 100 15.35 9.31 8.31
CA TRP A 100 14.07 9.86 8.75
C TRP A 100 14.23 10.42 10.16
N LYS A 101 13.81 11.65 10.37
CA LYS A 101 14.10 12.38 11.62
C LYS A 101 13.01 12.29 12.67
N GLU A 102 11.79 12.02 12.26
CA GLU A 102 10.65 12.01 13.18
C GLU A 102 10.38 10.59 13.65
N ALA A 103 9.72 10.48 14.81
CA ALA A 103 9.25 9.19 15.28
C ALA A 103 8.12 8.71 14.36
N LEU A 104 8.23 7.49 13.87
CA LEU A 104 7.20 6.90 13.04
C LEU A 104 7.22 5.39 13.23
N ASP A 105 6.27 4.90 14.00
CA ASP A 105 6.16 3.47 14.29
C ASP A 105 5.48 2.74 13.14
N PHE A 106 5.91 1.51 12.88
CA PHE A 106 5.31 0.70 11.83
C PHE A 106 3.82 0.45 12.10
N ASP A 107 3.45 0.28 13.36
CA ASP A 107 2.05 0.10 13.75
C ASP A 107 1.19 1.30 13.33
N THR A 108 1.70 2.50 13.50
CA THR A 108 1.01 3.72 13.07
C THR A 108 0.80 3.71 11.56
N VAL A 109 1.84 3.35 10.82
CA VAL A 109 1.78 3.25 9.35
C VAL A 109 0.71 2.24 8.93
N MET A 110 0.72 1.06 9.54
CA MET A 110 -0.24 0.02 9.19
C MET A 110 -1.66 0.39 9.56
N LYS A 111 -1.85 1.14 10.64
CA LYS A 111 -3.18 1.60 11.02
C LYS A 111 -3.79 2.49 9.92
N VAL A 112 -3.00 3.41 9.39
CA VAL A 112 -3.47 4.28 8.29
C VAL A 112 -3.79 3.44 7.06
N ILE A 113 -2.90 2.52 6.70
CA ILE A 113 -3.10 1.67 5.52
C ILE A 113 -4.36 0.82 5.68
N ARG A 114 -4.53 0.20 6.84
CA ARG A 114 -5.72 -0.62 7.12
C ARG A 114 -6.99 0.23 7.06
N ASP A 115 -7.00 1.37 7.74
CA ASP A 115 -8.19 2.21 7.81
C ASP A 115 -8.62 2.70 6.43
N ARG A 116 -7.66 3.03 5.57
CA ARG A 116 -7.97 3.59 4.26
C ARG A 116 -8.14 2.53 3.17
N LEU A 117 -7.36 1.47 3.19
CA LEU A 117 -7.29 0.55 2.05
C LEU A 117 -7.98 -0.79 2.28
N GLN A 118 -8.07 -1.26 3.53
CA GLN A 118 -8.75 -2.54 3.80
C GLN A 118 -10.21 -2.52 3.34
N PRO A 119 -11.01 -1.47 3.62
CA PRO A 119 -12.39 -1.44 3.14
C PRO A 119 -12.48 -1.53 1.62
N MET A 120 -11.52 -0.96 0.91
CA MET A 120 -11.51 -0.99 -0.55
C MET A 120 -11.21 -2.39 -1.07
N ALA A 121 -10.27 -3.09 -0.43
CA ALA A 121 -9.98 -4.48 -0.80
C ALA A 121 -11.20 -5.36 -0.54
N GLU A 122 -11.86 -5.17 0.60
CA GLU A 122 -13.06 -5.93 0.93
C GLU A 122 -14.18 -5.68 -0.06
N ARG A 123 -14.38 -4.44 -0.45
CA ARG A 123 -15.35 -4.08 -1.47
C ARG A 123 -15.05 -4.80 -2.79
N TYR A 124 -13.80 -4.84 -3.18
CA TYR A 124 -13.38 -5.51 -4.40
C TYR A 124 -13.67 -7.02 -4.33
N TRP A 125 -13.33 -7.67 -3.22
CA TRP A 125 -13.56 -9.12 -3.08
C TRP A 125 -15.03 -9.47 -3.02
N ILE A 126 -15.85 -8.63 -2.42
CA ILE A 126 -17.30 -8.82 -2.42
C ILE A 126 -17.82 -8.77 -3.86
N LYS A 127 -17.32 -7.83 -4.64
CA LYS A 127 -17.69 -7.72 -6.06
C LYS A 127 -17.35 -9.01 -6.81
N LEU A 128 -16.17 -9.57 -6.56
CA LEU A 128 -15.75 -10.80 -7.25
C LEU A 128 -16.59 -12.00 -6.89
N SER A 129 -17.16 -12.04 -5.71
CA SER A 129 -17.91 -13.21 -5.22
C SER A 129 -19.32 -13.26 -5.77
N LYS A 130 -19.76 -12.25 -6.52
CA LYS A 130 -21.13 -12.21 -7.07
C LYS A 130 -21.25 -12.78 -8.46
#